data_da11a8362105b80256fd9b23c46571b1
#
_entry.id   da11a8362105b80256fd9b23c46571b1
#
_cell.length_a   1.000
_cell.length_b   1.000
_cell.length_c   1.000
_cell.angle_alpha   90.00
_cell.angle_beta   90.00
_cell.angle_gamma   90.00
#
_symmetry.space_group_name_H-M   'P 1'
#
loop_
_entity.id
_entity.type
_entity.pdbx_description
1 polymer ?
#
loop_
_entity_poly.entity_id
_entity_poly.type
_entity_poly.pdbx_seq_one_letter_code
_entity_poly.pdbx_strand_id
1 'polypeptide(L)'
;MGDPVVQFQIISKAPEETAKFYSSLFGWRVSANNPLGYRQILTGTADGIQGGIWPAPPQSPNFVQLFMAVDDVKACIAKAEKLGAKLVIPATVLPEGDEMAVMHDPQGMSFALWRRKVSI
;
A
#
# COMPACT_ATOMS: atom_id res chain seq x y z
N MET A 1 -17.20 -6.69 -12.93
CA MET A 1 -15.80 -7.02 -12.82
C MET A 1 -15.26 -6.53 -11.48
N GLY A 2 -14.35 -7.27 -10.89
CA GLY A 2 -13.79 -6.90 -9.59
C GLY A 2 -12.63 -5.92 -9.74
N ASP A 3 -12.40 -5.14 -8.69
CA ASP A 3 -11.25 -4.26 -8.62
C ASP A 3 -9.99 -5.09 -8.39
N PRO A 4 -8.91 -4.85 -9.16
CA PRO A 4 -7.73 -5.70 -9.06
C PRO A 4 -6.83 -5.35 -7.88
N VAL A 5 -6.12 -6.34 -7.35
CA VAL A 5 -5.00 -6.11 -6.47
C VAL A 5 -3.81 -5.73 -7.35
N VAL A 6 -3.28 -4.53 -7.17
CA VAL A 6 -2.25 -4.01 -8.07
C VAL A 6 -0.88 -3.91 -7.43
N GLN A 7 -0.81 -3.91 -6.10
CA GLN A 7 0.47 -3.90 -5.40
C GLN A 7 0.28 -4.36 -3.96
N PHE A 8 1.38 -4.70 -3.33
CA PHE A 8 1.43 -5.01 -1.91
C PHE A 8 2.31 -3.98 -1.22
N GLN A 9 2.10 -3.81 0.09
CA GLN A 9 2.95 -2.94 0.88
C GLN A 9 3.33 -3.67 2.16
N ILE A 10 4.61 -3.68 2.46
CA ILE A 10 5.13 -4.26 3.70
C ILE A 10 5.29 -3.12 4.69
N ILE A 11 4.55 -3.18 5.78
CA ILE A 11 4.57 -2.14 6.81
C ILE A 11 5.47 -2.65 7.92
N SER A 12 6.63 -2.02 8.09
CA SER A 12 7.69 -2.54 8.95
C SER A 12 8.17 -1.54 9.98
N LYS A 13 8.40 -2.03 11.19
CA LYS A 13 9.02 -1.24 12.27
C LYS A 13 10.49 -1.02 12.00
N ALA A 14 11.10 -1.84 11.15
CA ALA A 14 12.52 -1.73 10.79
C ALA A 14 12.66 -1.83 9.27
N PRO A 15 12.22 -0.79 8.53
CA PRO A 15 12.18 -0.87 7.06
C PRO A 15 13.52 -1.21 6.41
N GLU A 16 14.61 -0.69 6.95
CA GLU A 16 15.93 -0.94 6.38
C GLU A 16 16.33 -2.40 6.51
N GLU A 17 16.08 -2.99 7.68
CA GLU A 17 16.38 -4.41 7.89
C GLU A 17 15.47 -5.30 7.06
N THR A 18 14.20 -4.94 6.96
CA THR A 18 13.25 -5.64 6.11
C THR A 18 13.72 -5.62 4.66
N ALA A 19 14.16 -4.46 4.17
CA ALA A 19 14.66 -4.33 2.81
C ALA A 19 15.87 -5.22 2.57
N LYS A 20 16.80 -5.27 3.52
CA LYS A 20 17.98 -6.13 3.42
C LYS A 20 17.62 -7.60 3.35
N PHE A 21 16.69 -8.02 4.19
CA PHE A 21 16.27 -9.42 4.22
C PHE A 21 15.70 -9.86 2.88
N TYR A 22 14.73 -9.12 2.37
CA TYR A 22 14.04 -9.51 1.14
C TYR A 22 14.94 -9.35 -0.10
N SER A 23 15.78 -8.33 -0.12
CA SER A 23 16.74 -8.17 -1.21
C SER A 23 17.74 -9.32 -1.25
N SER A 24 18.23 -9.74 -0.09
CA SER A 24 19.19 -10.84 -0.01
C SER A 24 18.57 -12.17 -0.38
N LEU A 25 17.31 -12.39 0.00
CA LEU A 25 16.65 -13.66 -0.23
C LEU A 25 16.12 -13.79 -1.65
N PHE A 26 15.49 -12.76 -2.16
CA PHE A 26 14.77 -12.83 -3.44
C PHE A 26 15.42 -12.01 -4.56
N GLY A 27 16.50 -11.31 -4.29
CA GLY A 27 17.16 -10.50 -5.31
C GLY A 27 16.39 -9.25 -5.67
N TRP A 28 15.47 -8.81 -4.83
CA TRP A 28 14.70 -7.59 -5.09
C TRP A 28 15.61 -6.38 -4.99
N ARG A 29 15.37 -5.41 -5.87
CA ARG A 29 16.00 -4.12 -5.79
C ARG A 29 15.07 -3.20 -5.01
N VAL A 30 15.58 -2.60 -3.95
CA VAL A 30 14.77 -1.71 -3.10
C VAL A 30 15.37 -0.31 -3.21
N SER A 31 14.52 0.68 -3.51
CA SER A 31 14.99 2.04 -3.70
C SER A 31 15.46 2.66 -2.39
N ALA A 32 16.29 3.67 -2.51
CA ALA A 32 16.80 4.40 -1.36
C ALA A 32 15.72 5.31 -0.77
N ASN A 33 16.02 5.86 0.39
CA ASN A 33 15.11 6.73 1.12
C ASN A 33 14.60 7.91 0.33
N ASN A 34 13.39 8.33 0.67
CA ASN A 34 12.83 9.61 0.29
C ASN A 34 12.29 10.26 1.57
N PRO A 35 11.79 11.50 1.50
CA PRO A 35 11.30 12.19 2.71
C PRO A 35 10.18 11.47 3.45
N LEU A 36 9.45 10.58 2.76
CA LEU A 36 8.36 9.83 3.38
C LEU A 36 8.82 8.54 4.02
N GLY A 37 10.07 8.14 3.81
CA GLY A 37 10.58 6.86 4.29
C GLY A 37 10.11 5.66 3.49
N TYR A 38 9.43 5.89 2.38
CA TYR A 38 8.92 4.83 1.52
C TYR A 38 10.04 4.25 0.65
N ARG A 39 10.05 2.93 0.50
CA ARG A 39 10.99 2.25 -0.38
C ARG A 39 10.23 1.43 -1.40
N GLN A 40 10.47 1.71 -2.66
CA GLN A 40 9.86 0.96 -3.75
C GLN A 40 10.59 -0.34 -3.96
N ILE A 41 9.85 -1.42 -4.14
CA ILE A 41 10.41 -2.74 -4.45
C ILE A 41 10.29 -2.97 -5.96
N LEU A 42 11.43 -3.30 -6.58
CA LEU A 42 11.50 -3.62 -8.00
C LEU A 42 12.04 -5.04 -8.13
N THR A 43 11.22 -5.95 -8.60
CA THR A 43 11.63 -7.35 -8.75
C THR A 43 12.47 -7.57 -10.01
N GLY A 44 12.36 -6.67 -10.99
CA GLY A 44 13.09 -6.79 -12.24
C GLY A 44 12.44 -7.73 -13.24
N THR A 45 11.22 -8.17 -12.96
CA THR A 45 10.48 -9.08 -13.84
C THR A 45 9.05 -8.56 -13.99
N ALA A 46 8.41 -8.92 -15.10
CA ALA A 46 7.02 -8.60 -15.33
C ALA A 46 6.08 -9.60 -14.65
N ASP A 47 6.61 -10.68 -14.10
CA ASP A 47 5.80 -11.66 -13.39
C ASP A 47 5.41 -11.11 -12.02
N GLY A 48 4.14 -11.27 -11.67
CA GLY A 48 3.65 -10.85 -10.38
C GLY A 48 3.47 -9.35 -10.23
N ILE A 49 3.16 -8.93 -9.03
CA ILE A 49 2.92 -7.52 -8.70
C ILE A 49 4.15 -6.92 -8.03
N GLN A 50 4.23 -5.62 -8.11
CA GLN A 50 5.28 -4.86 -7.43
C GLN A 50 4.75 -4.36 -6.10
N GLY A 51 5.59 -3.73 -5.30
CA GLY A 51 5.17 -3.24 -4.01
C GLY A 51 6.15 -2.25 -3.41
N GLY A 52 6.07 -2.13 -2.10
CA GLY A 52 6.94 -1.23 -1.37
C GLY A 52 7.03 -1.56 0.10
N ILE A 53 7.88 -0.81 0.78
CA ILE A 53 8.08 -0.93 2.22
C ILE A 53 7.85 0.45 2.83
N TRP A 54 6.94 0.52 3.81
CA TRP A 54 6.66 1.74 4.56
C TRP A 54 7.06 1.55 6.02
N PRO A 55 7.53 2.61 6.67
CA PRO A 55 7.72 2.54 8.11
C PRO A 55 6.38 2.36 8.81
N ALA A 56 6.32 1.47 9.77
CA ALA A 56 5.11 1.24 10.55
C ALA A 56 4.83 2.45 11.45
N PRO A 57 3.56 2.87 11.59
CA PRO A 57 3.22 3.91 12.56
C PRO A 57 3.59 3.47 13.98
N PRO A 58 3.78 4.42 14.90
CA PRO A 58 4.05 4.06 16.30
C PRO A 58 2.99 3.12 16.85
N GLN A 59 3.43 2.10 17.58
CA GLN A 59 2.57 1.10 18.20
C GLN A 59 1.83 0.18 17.24
N SER A 60 2.12 0.27 15.94
CA SER A 60 1.58 -0.66 14.96
C SER A 60 2.43 -1.94 14.92
N PRO A 61 1.82 -3.11 14.72
CA PRO A 61 2.60 -4.30 14.44
C PRO A 61 3.16 -4.25 13.01
N ASN A 62 4.05 -5.17 12.70
CA ASN A 62 4.45 -5.40 11.32
C ASN A 62 3.29 -6.11 10.61
N PHE A 63 3.01 -5.72 9.36
CA PHE A 63 1.96 -6.38 8.59
C PHE A 63 2.14 -6.12 7.10
N VAL A 64 1.43 -6.89 6.30
CA VAL A 64 1.40 -6.70 4.85
C VAL A 64 0.01 -6.22 4.47
N GLN A 65 -0.04 -5.28 3.55
CA GLN A 65 -1.26 -4.62 3.14
C GLN A 65 -1.42 -4.75 1.63
N LEU A 66 -2.61 -5.13 1.18
CA LEU A 66 -2.91 -5.20 -0.25
C LEU A 66 -3.50 -3.87 -0.71
N PHE A 67 -3.11 -3.45 -1.91
CA PHE A 67 -3.65 -2.25 -2.55
C PHE A 67 -4.56 -2.66 -3.69
N MET A 68 -5.81 -2.21 -3.63
CA MET A 68 -6.80 -2.44 -4.68
C MET A 68 -6.97 -1.17 -5.49
N ALA A 69 -6.88 -1.29 -6.81
CA ALA A 69 -7.12 -0.14 -7.69
C ALA A 69 -8.61 0.06 -7.85
N VAL A 70 -9.08 1.28 -7.57
CA VAL A 70 -10.50 1.65 -7.69
C VAL A 70 -10.62 2.92 -8.51
N ASP A 71 -11.80 3.15 -9.08
CA ASP A 71 -12.04 4.34 -9.90
C ASP A 71 -12.29 5.60 -9.06
N ASP A 72 -12.89 5.43 -7.89
CA ASP A 72 -13.26 6.55 -7.03
C ASP A 72 -13.05 6.13 -5.57
N VAL A 73 -11.98 6.67 -4.97
CA VAL A 73 -11.61 6.29 -3.60
C VAL A 73 -12.68 6.66 -2.60
N LYS A 74 -13.22 7.88 -2.68
CA LYS A 74 -14.23 8.34 -1.72
C LYS A 74 -15.52 7.55 -1.80
N ALA A 75 -15.95 7.22 -3.02
CA ALA A 75 -17.15 6.41 -3.21
C ALA A 75 -16.94 5.00 -2.66
N CYS A 76 -15.75 4.46 -2.85
CA CYS A 76 -15.41 3.13 -2.34
C CYS A 76 -15.40 3.12 -0.81
N ILE A 77 -14.85 4.17 -0.19
CA ILE A 77 -14.87 4.31 1.27
C ILE A 77 -16.31 4.27 1.80
N ALA A 78 -17.20 5.05 1.18
CA ALA A 78 -18.59 5.10 1.61
C ALA A 78 -19.25 3.73 1.51
N LYS A 79 -19.01 3.02 0.41
CA LYS A 79 -19.55 1.68 0.23
C LYS A 79 -18.97 0.70 1.25
N ALA A 80 -17.67 0.78 1.49
CA ALA A 80 -17.00 -0.10 2.45
C ALA A 80 -17.53 0.09 3.86
N GLU A 81 -17.76 1.35 4.26
CA GLU A 81 -18.31 1.63 5.58
C GLU A 81 -19.70 1.05 5.76
N LYS A 82 -20.53 1.08 4.73
CA LYS A 82 -21.84 0.44 4.75
C LYS A 82 -21.73 -1.07 4.92
N LEU A 83 -20.62 -1.66 4.46
CA LEU A 83 -20.38 -3.08 4.58
C LEU A 83 -19.66 -3.47 5.87
N GLY A 84 -19.40 -2.51 6.76
CA GLY A 84 -18.83 -2.77 8.07
C GLY A 84 -17.35 -2.46 8.23
N ALA A 85 -16.72 -1.91 7.20
CA ALA A 85 -15.31 -1.54 7.28
C ALA A 85 -15.13 -0.23 8.06
N LYS A 86 -13.93 -0.01 8.55
CA LYS A 86 -13.58 1.21 9.29
C LYS A 86 -12.48 1.95 8.57
N LEU A 87 -12.64 3.27 8.49
CA LEU A 87 -11.63 4.14 7.88
C LEU A 87 -10.48 4.36 8.85
N VAL A 88 -9.25 4.16 8.38
CA VAL A 88 -8.04 4.35 9.18
C VAL A 88 -7.29 5.60 8.71
N ILE A 89 -7.05 5.70 7.40
CA ILE A 89 -6.43 6.88 6.80
C ILE A 89 -7.39 7.39 5.73
N PRO A 90 -7.87 8.64 5.83
CA PRO A 90 -8.83 9.15 4.86
C PRO A 90 -8.23 9.32 3.48
N ALA A 91 -9.09 9.54 2.49
CA ALA A 91 -8.65 9.77 1.13
C ALA A 91 -7.60 10.88 1.11
N THR A 92 -6.44 10.58 0.59
CA THR A 92 -5.28 11.47 0.60
C THR A 92 -4.65 11.47 -0.78
N VAL A 93 -4.44 12.66 -1.32
CA VAL A 93 -3.75 12.81 -2.59
C VAL A 93 -2.25 12.88 -2.30
N LEU A 94 -1.50 11.97 -2.92
CA LEU A 94 -0.05 11.90 -2.73
C LEU A 94 0.63 12.96 -3.60
N PRO A 95 1.91 13.29 -3.30
CA PRO A 95 2.62 14.33 -4.05
C PRO A 95 2.61 14.16 -5.57
N GLU A 96 2.57 12.91 -6.04
CA GLU A 96 2.55 12.64 -7.48
C GLU A 96 1.16 12.64 -8.08
N GLY A 97 0.13 12.84 -7.27
CA GLY A 97 -1.24 12.95 -7.73
C GLY A 97 -2.10 11.71 -7.59
N ASP A 98 -1.53 10.59 -7.20
CA ASP A 98 -2.31 9.40 -6.88
C ASP A 98 -3.11 9.64 -5.61
N GLU A 99 -4.27 9.02 -5.51
CA GLU A 99 -5.10 9.12 -4.32
C GLU A 99 -5.18 7.76 -3.64
N MET A 100 -5.08 7.75 -2.31
CA MET A 100 -5.13 6.52 -1.55
C MET A 100 -5.91 6.69 -0.26
N ALA A 101 -6.34 5.58 0.31
CA ALA A 101 -6.93 5.52 1.64
C ALA A 101 -6.61 4.17 2.24
N VAL A 102 -6.64 4.08 3.56
CA VAL A 102 -6.43 2.83 4.27
C VAL A 102 -7.65 2.55 5.14
N MET A 103 -8.09 1.31 5.10
CA MET A 103 -9.25 0.88 5.86
C MET A 103 -8.96 -0.45 6.57
N HIS A 104 -9.78 -0.78 7.56
CA HIS A 104 -9.82 -2.13 8.12
C HIS A 104 -11.13 -2.77 7.70
N ASP A 105 -11.06 -4.03 7.25
CA ASP A 105 -12.27 -4.77 6.92
C ASP A 105 -13.00 -5.19 8.21
N PRO A 106 -14.21 -5.79 8.14
CA PRO A 106 -14.95 -6.16 9.34
C PRO A 106 -14.21 -7.12 10.27
N GLN A 107 -13.19 -7.82 9.77
CA GLN A 107 -12.38 -8.73 10.57
C GLN A 107 -11.11 -8.06 11.12
N GLY A 108 -10.92 -6.78 10.83
CA GLY A 108 -9.76 -6.03 11.30
C GLY A 108 -8.54 -6.10 10.41
N MET A 109 -8.65 -6.69 9.23
CA MET A 109 -7.51 -6.75 8.31
C MET A 109 -7.37 -5.44 7.53
N SER A 110 -6.11 -4.97 7.43
CA SER A 110 -5.80 -3.72 6.74
C SER A 110 -5.80 -3.94 5.23
N PHE A 111 -6.41 -3.00 4.51
CA PHE A 111 -6.30 -2.95 3.07
C PHE A 111 -6.28 -1.48 2.63
N ALA A 112 -5.77 -1.23 1.44
CA ALA A 112 -5.69 0.12 0.91
C ALA A 112 -6.42 0.23 -0.41
N LEU A 113 -6.98 1.40 -0.65
CA LEU A 113 -7.60 1.78 -1.90
C LEU A 113 -6.65 2.73 -2.61
N TRP A 114 -6.57 2.62 -3.92
CA TRP A 114 -5.63 3.42 -4.69
C TRP A 114 -6.22 3.77 -6.04
N ARG A 115 -6.09 5.04 -6.39
CA ARG A 115 -6.47 5.53 -7.71
C ARG A 115 -5.28 6.23 -8.32
N ARG A 116 -4.87 5.73 -9.48
CA ARG A 116 -3.75 6.32 -10.20
C ARG A 116 -4.12 7.71 -10.69
N LYS A 117 -3.14 8.61 -10.65
CA LYS A 117 -3.31 9.93 -11.24
C LYS A 117 -3.70 9.80 -12.71
N VAL A 118 -4.74 10.54 -13.11
CA VAL A 118 -5.15 10.57 -14.51
C VAL A 118 -4.23 11.54 -15.24
N SER A 119 -3.53 11.03 -16.25
CA SER A 119 -2.74 11.85 -17.16
C SER A 119 -3.63 12.32 -18.29
N ILE A 120 -3.67 13.60 -18.49
CA ILE A 120 -4.45 14.19 -19.58
C ILE A 120 -3.50 14.70 -20.65
#